data_e5323ddabe522041180767720a1e4fb7
#
_entry.id   e5323ddabe522041180767720a1e4fb7
#
_cell.length_a   1.000
_cell.length_b   1.000
_cell.length_c   1.000
_cell.angle_alpha   90.00
_cell.angle_beta   90.00
_cell.angle_gamma   90.00
#
_symmetry.space_group_name_H-M   'P 1'
#
loop_
_entity.id
_entity.type
_entity.pdbx_description
1 polymer ?
#
loop_
_entity_poly.entity_id
_entity_poly.type
_entity_poly.pdbx_seq_one_letter_code
_entity_poly.pdbx_strand_id
1 'polypeptide(L)'
;MIKLLIDAHVFDGKYQGTRTYIQGIYSAMITHKDIEFYFAAQNVSRLKSIFGIAENIHYIRLDATNSIWRLAWEYPRIIKKYKIDYAHFQYICPLIKCCKEIVTIHDLLFLDFPKYFPLSYRIKNRTLFMYSAKRADLLLTVSEYSRKEIKRHFKITEDRIYVTSNCVSMVNDKIGLTDVKAKYGLDKYILTVSRIEPRKNHQMLLKAFLELQLYKLGYKLVIVGAMDLKNKTFSTLYKSMTDEEKESVLIFQASYLDLSLIHI
;
A
#
# COMPACT_ATOMS: atom_id res chain seq x y z
N MET A 1 11.43 -26.59 12.04
CA MET A 1 10.59 -25.63 11.28
C MET A 1 11.10 -24.23 11.53
N ILE A 2 11.15 -23.39 10.48
CA ILE A 2 11.56 -21.98 10.57
C ILE A 2 10.39 -21.16 11.10
N LYS A 3 10.64 -20.33 12.11
CA LYS A 3 9.61 -19.43 12.67
C LYS A 3 9.74 -18.03 12.09
N LEU A 4 8.72 -17.62 11.34
CA LEU A 4 8.69 -16.33 10.63
C LEU A 4 7.62 -15.40 11.21
N LEU A 5 8.04 -14.30 11.83
CA LEU A 5 7.14 -13.24 12.28
C LEU A 5 6.86 -12.27 11.13
N ILE A 6 5.61 -11.93 10.94
CA ILE A 6 5.16 -10.93 9.94
C ILE A 6 4.56 -9.73 10.66
N ASP A 7 5.16 -8.56 10.48
CA ASP A 7 4.57 -7.30 10.91
C ASP A 7 3.36 -6.98 10.03
N ALA A 8 2.18 -7.34 10.50
CA ALA A 8 0.91 -7.19 9.82
C ALA A 8 0.07 -6.00 10.34
N HIS A 9 0.68 -5.04 11.07
CA HIS A 9 -0.03 -3.85 11.60
C HIS A 9 -0.74 -3.02 10.53
N VAL A 10 -0.30 -3.10 9.28
CA VAL A 10 -0.95 -2.41 8.14
C VAL A 10 -2.39 -2.89 7.88
N PHE A 11 -2.78 -4.03 8.44
CA PHE A 11 -4.14 -4.53 8.38
C PHE A 11 -5.08 -3.85 9.39
N ASP A 12 -4.55 -3.14 10.39
CA ASP A 12 -5.33 -2.41 11.40
C ASP A 12 -5.83 -1.05 10.88
N GLY A 13 -5.13 -0.47 9.91
CA GLY A 13 -5.43 0.84 9.35
C GLY A 13 -6.29 0.84 8.09
N LYS A 14 -6.29 2.00 7.41
CA LYS A 14 -6.89 2.15 6.08
C LYS A 14 -6.16 1.27 5.07
N TYR A 15 -6.89 0.86 4.03
CA TYR A 15 -6.31 0.06 2.96
C TYR A 15 -5.18 0.80 2.24
N GLN A 16 -4.07 0.09 1.99
CA GLN A 16 -2.89 0.62 1.30
C GLN A 16 -2.11 -0.50 0.60
N GLY A 17 -1.28 -0.15 -0.39
CA GLY A 17 -0.53 -1.11 -1.21
C GLY A 17 0.34 -2.09 -0.42
N THR A 18 0.91 -1.66 0.71
CA THR A 18 1.68 -2.54 1.62
C THR A 18 0.85 -3.73 2.12
N ARG A 19 -0.45 -3.51 2.39
CA ARG A 19 -1.36 -4.60 2.77
C ARG A 19 -1.55 -5.60 1.65
N THR A 20 -1.78 -5.12 0.40
CA THR A 20 -1.89 -6.00 -0.78
C THR A 20 -0.64 -6.83 -0.99
N TYR A 21 0.53 -6.21 -0.83
CA TYR A 21 1.83 -6.88 -0.94
C TYR A 21 1.98 -8.02 0.07
N ILE A 22 1.75 -7.74 1.38
CA ILE A 22 1.84 -8.76 2.43
C ILE A 22 0.83 -9.88 2.17
N GLN A 23 -0.41 -9.52 1.85
CA GLN A 23 -1.46 -10.50 1.56
C GLN A 23 -1.05 -11.39 0.38
N GLY A 24 -0.56 -10.81 -0.71
CA GLY A 24 -0.17 -11.56 -1.91
C GLY A 24 0.96 -12.55 -1.64
N ILE A 25 2.05 -12.10 -1.02
CA ILE A 25 3.19 -12.98 -0.73
C ILE A 25 2.79 -14.11 0.23
N TYR A 26 2.17 -13.75 1.35
CA TYR A 26 1.93 -14.75 2.40
C TYR A 26 0.76 -15.68 2.09
N SER A 27 -0.25 -15.26 1.30
CA SER A 27 -1.27 -16.20 0.82
C SER A 27 -0.69 -17.32 -0.05
N ALA A 28 0.40 -17.06 -0.77
CA ALA A 28 1.12 -18.09 -1.51
C ALA A 28 2.05 -18.93 -0.61
N MET A 29 2.68 -18.30 0.39
CA MET A 29 3.68 -18.96 1.23
C MET A 29 3.11 -19.84 2.33
N ILE A 30 1.91 -19.58 2.85
CA ILE A 30 1.32 -20.34 3.98
C ILE A 30 1.08 -21.81 3.68
N THR A 31 1.17 -22.23 2.43
CA THR A 31 1.11 -23.64 2.02
C THR A 31 2.38 -24.42 2.37
N HIS A 32 3.51 -23.74 2.62
CA HIS A 32 4.79 -24.37 2.99
C HIS A 32 4.75 -24.86 4.44
N LYS A 33 4.86 -26.17 4.63
CA LYS A 33 4.74 -26.82 5.94
C LYS A 33 6.03 -26.81 6.79
N ASP A 34 7.14 -26.42 6.21
CA ASP A 34 8.45 -26.26 6.87
C ASP A 34 8.60 -24.89 7.57
N ILE A 35 7.61 -23.99 7.42
CA ILE A 35 7.58 -22.65 8.02
C ILE A 35 6.37 -22.50 8.93
N GLU A 36 6.60 -22.02 10.15
CA GLU A 36 5.56 -21.51 11.06
C GLU A 36 5.43 -19.99 10.89
N PHE A 37 4.23 -19.53 10.53
CA PHE A 37 3.94 -18.12 10.28
C PHE A 37 3.28 -17.47 11.49
N TYR A 38 3.87 -16.42 12.00
CA TYR A 38 3.39 -15.63 13.14
C TYR A 38 2.94 -14.25 12.65
N PHE A 39 1.66 -14.07 12.40
CA PHE A 39 1.11 -12.77 11.97
C PHE A 39 0.77 -11.90 13.17
N ALA A 40 1.33 -10.69 13.24
CA ALA A 40 1.14 -9.77 14.35
C ALA A 40 0.39 -8.50 13.93
N ALA A 41 -0.80 -8.26 14.53
CA ALA A 41 -1.62 -7.07 14.36
C ALA A 41 -2.57 -6.87 15.55
N GLN A 42 -3.21 -5.70 15.66
CA GLN A 42 -4.24 -5.46 16.69
C GLN A 42 -5.52 -6.23 16.36
N ASN A 43 -5.94 -6.20 15.08
CA ASN A 43 -7.14 -6.89 14.63
C ASN A 43 -6.86 -8.31 14.12
N VAL A 44 -6.71 -9.24 15.06
CA VAL A 44 -6.45 -10.66 14.77
C VAL A 44 -7.61 -11.30 13.97
N SER A 45 -8.85 -10.90 14.21
CA SER A 45 -10.02 -11.45 13.49
C SER A 45 -9.94 -11.17 12.00
N ARG A 46 -9.47 -9.97 11.62
CA ARG A 46 -9.23 -9.62 10.21
C ARG A 46 -8.11 -10.46 9.59
N LEU A 47 -7.04 -10.73 10.32
CA LEU A 47 -5.96 -11.59 9.82
C LEU A 47 -6.47 -13.02 9.58
N LYS A 48 -7.25 -13.57 10.51
CA LYS A 48 -7.85 -14.91 10.37
C LYS A 48 -8.79 -15.01 9.15
N SER A 49 -9.57 -13.97 8.87
CA SER A 49 -10.45 -13.94 7.70
C SER A 49 -9.69 -13.90 6.36
N ILE A 50 -8.43 -13.43 6.36
CA ILE A 50 -7.61 -13.31 5.16
C ILE A 50 -6.71 -14.53 4.94
N PHE A 51 -6.03 -14.99 6.01
CA PHE A 51 -5.03 -16.05 5.92
C PHE A 51 -5.55 -17.43 6.38
N GLY A 52 -6.79 -17.48 6.91
CA GLY A 52 -7.41 -18.72 7.36
C GLY A 52 -6.87 -19.23 8.70
N ILE A 53 -7.11 -20.51 8.97
CA ILE A 53 -6.65 -21.20 10.17
C ILE A 53 -5.97 -22.50 9.71
N ALA A 54 -4.70 -22.69 10.08
CA ALA A 54 -3.93 -23.89 9.82
C ALA A 54 -2.92 -24.11 10.95
N GLU A 55 -2.40 -25.34 11.10
CA GLU A 55 -1.47 -25.71 12.18
C GLU A 55 -0.19 -24.86 12.19
N ASN A 56 0.29 -24.47 11.01
CA ASN A 56 1.49 -23.66 10.85
C ASN A 56 1.23 -22.15 10.85
N ILE A 57 0.00 -21.68 11.17
CA ILE A 57 -0.35 -20.26 11.20
C ILE A 57 -0.73 -19.85 12.61
N HIS A 58 0.01 -18.90 13.15
CA HIS A 58 -0.19 -18.34 14.50
C HIS A 58 -0.52 -16.84 14.40
N TYR A 59 -1.41 -16.37 15.26
CA TYR A 59 -1.83 -14.98 15.29
C TYR A 59 -1.47 -14.35 16.63
N ILE A 60 -0.77 -13.23 16.60
CA ILE A 60 -0.34 -12.48 17.77
C ILE A 60 -1.06 -11.15 17.80
N ARG A 61 -1.78 -10.89 18.89
CA ARG A 61 -2.39 -9.59 19.10
C ARG A 61 -1.33 -8.61 19.58
N LEU A 62 -1.24 -7.46 18.88
CA LEU A 62 -0.45 -6.31 19.30
C LEU A 62 -1.26 -5.40 20.21
N ASP A 63 -0.66 -4.98 21.31
CA ASP A 63 -1.27 -4.03 22.26
C ASP A 63 -0.85 -2.59 21.96
N ALA A 64 0.38 -2.39 21.44
CA ALA A 64 0.90 -1.08 21.13
C ALA A 64 0.23 -0.43 19.92
N THR A 65 -0.45 0.70 20.14
CA THR A 65 -1.01 1.55 19.08
C THR A 65 0.06 2.46 18.44
N ASN A 66 1.10 2.78 19.20
CA ASN A 66 2.20 3.65 18.78
C ASN A 66 3.33 2.81 18.15
N SER A 67 3.82 3.26 16.98
CA SER A 67 4.90 2.59 16.25
C SER A 67 6.22 2.51 17.04
N ILE A 68 6.53 3.52 17.87
CA ILE A 68 7.76 3.55 18.66
C ILE A 68 7.73 2.42 19.70
N TRP A 69 6.66 2.29 20.48
CA TRP A 69 6.51 1.23 21.48
C TRP A 69 6.48 -0.15 20.84
N ARG A 70 5.79 -0.29 19.70
CA ARG A 70 5.73 -1.53 18.94
C ARG A 70 7.12 -2.00 18.49
N LEU A 71 7.91 -1.10 17.88
CA LEU A 71 9.24 -1.42 17.37
C LEU A 71 10.30 -1.53 18.47
N ALA A 72 10.24 -0.68 19.52
CA ALA A 72 11.27 -0.66 20.56
C ALA A 72 11.09 -1.74 21.61
N TRP A 73 9.86 -2.16 21.89
CA TRP A 73 9.57 -3.03 23.03
C TRP A 73 8.76 -4.28 22.67
N GLU A 74 7.64 -4.11 21.96
CA GLU A 74 6.69 -5.20 21.76
C GLU A 74 7.25 -6.27 20.81
N TYR A 75 7.78 -5.91 19.65
CA TYR A 75 8.41 -6.88 18.73
C TYR A 75 9.63 -7.57 19.34
N PRO A 76 10.60 -6.92 19.99
CA PRO A 76 11.68 -7.60 20.69
C PRO A 76 11.21 -8.64 21.71
N ARG A 77 10.13 -8.30 22.47
CA ARG A 77 9.53 -9.22 23.44
C ARG A 77 8.86 -10.44 22.74
N ILE A 78 8.10 -10.20 21.68
CA ILE A 78 7.45 -11.24 20.88
C ILE A 78 8.50 -12.19 20.28
N ILE A 79 9.53 -11.64 19.65
CA ILE A 79 10.61 -12.40 19.02
C ILE A 79 11.29 -13.34 20.04
N LYS A 80 11.61 -12.82 21.21
CA LYS A 80 12.20 -13.64 22.30
C LYS A 80 11.24 -14.70 22.83
N LYS A 81 9.98 -14.32 23.09
CA LYS A 81 8.95 -15.22 23.65
C LYS A 81 8.69 -16.42 22.75
N TYR A 82 8.53 -16.21 21.46
CA TYR A 82 8.21 -17.27 20.49
C TYR A 82 9.42 -17.90 19.82
N LYS A 83 10.64 -17.42 20.16
CA LYS A 83 11.92 -17.87 19.57
C LYS A 83 11.88 -17.77 18.04
N ILE A 84 11.53 -16.58 17.56
CA ILE A 84 11.41 -16.28 16.12
C ILE A 84 12.79 -16.29 15.45
N ASP A 85 12.91 -16.99 14.32
CA ASP A 85 14.15 -17.05 13.55
C ASP A 85 14.29 -15.85 12.61
N TYR A 86 13.17 -15.47 11.95
CA TYR A 86 13.09 -14.36 11.00
C TYR A 86 11.90 -13.45 11.32
N ALA A 87 12.08 -12.15 11.16
CA ALA A 87 10.98 -11.19 11.26
C ALA A 87 10.93 -10.29 10.02
N HIS A 88 9.76 -10.18 9.39
CA HIS A 88 9.55 -9.37 8.20
C HIS A 88 8.86 -8.05 8.56
N PHE A 89 9.57 -6.96 8.33
CA PHE A 89 9.12 -5.59 8.60
C PHE A 89 8.95 -4.78 7.31
N GLN A 90 8.06 -3.78 7.37
CA GLN A 90 7.82 -2.86 6.27
C GLN A 90 8.50 -1.52 6.58
N TYR A 91 9.42 -1.10 5.73
CA TYR A 91 10.23 0.12 5.82
C TYR A 91 11.16 0.20 7.04
N ILE A 92 10.67 -0.03 8.26
CA ILE A 92 11.39 0.19 9.52
C ILE A 92 11.35 -1.06 10.37
N CYS A 93 12.51 -1.55 10.77
CA CYS A 93 12.67 -2.63 11.73
C CYS A 93 12.97 -2.10 13.15
N PRO A 94 12.86 -2.94 14.20
CA PRO A 94 13.27 -2.59 15.56
C PRO A 94 14.72 -2.09 15.64
N LEU A 95 15.01 -1.16 16.53
CA LEU A 95 16.39 -0.67 16.74
C LEU A 95 17.31 -1.76 17.27
N ILE A 96 16.78 -2.65 18.10
CA ILE A 96 17.51 -3.78 18.67
C ILE A 96 17.21 -5.02 17.82
N LYS A 97 18.25 -5.60 17.22
CA LYS A 97 18.15 -6.82 16.42
C LYS A 97 18.03 -8.04 17.35
N CYS A 98 16.91 -8.75 17.27
CA CYS A 98 16.63 -9.92 18.10
C CYS A 98 16.55 -11.24 17.32
N CYS A 99 16.49 -11.18 15.98
CA CYS A 99 16.48 -12.32 15.08
C CYS A 99 17.03 -11.88 13.71
N LYS A 100 17.01 -12.73 12.70
CA LYS A 100 17.27 -12.32 11.31
C LYS A 100 16.12 -11.46 10.80
N GLU A 101 16.44 -10.37 10.11
CA GLU A 101 15.47 -9.37 9.70
C GLU A 101 15.31 -9.34 8.17
N ILE A 102 14.06 -9.48 7.73
CA ILE A 102 13.62 -9.23 6.37
C ILE A 102 13.00 -7.84 6.36
N VAL A 103 13.47 -6.97 5.48
CA VAL A 103 12.91 -5.61 5.37
C VAL A 103 12.49 -5.34 3.93
N THR A 104 11.23 -4.95 3.74
CA THR A 104 10.76 -4.47 2.43
C THR A 104 10.68 -2.96 2.41
N ILE A 105 11.41 -2.34 1.49
CA ILE A 105 11.29 -0.91 1.14
C ILE A 105 10.49 -0.82 -0.16
N HIS A 106 9.24 -0.34 -0.08
CA HIS A 106 8.36 -0.28 -1.25
C HIS A 106 8.76 0.82 -2.21
N ASP A 107 9.03 2.02 -1.68
CA ASP A 107 9.45 3.18 -2.45
C ASP A 107 10.26 4.17 -1.60
N LEU A 108 10.85 5.15 -2.28
CA LEU A 108 11.54 6.29 -1.67
C LEU A 108 11.02 7.62 -2.22
N LEU A 109 9.71 7.69 -2.51
CA LEU A 109 9.06 8.84 -3.13
C LEU A 109 9.35 10.17 -2.43
N PHE A 110 9.52 10.15 -1.11
CA PHE A 110 9.85 11.35 -0.34
C PHE A 110 11.28 11.87 -0.61
N LEU A 111 12.15 11.06 -1.20
CA LEU A 111 13.48 11.47 -1.67
C LEU A 111 13.47 11.86 -3.15
N ASP A 112 12.68 11.18 -3.96
CA ASP A 112 12.58 11.44 -5.40
C ASP A 112 11.74 12.69 -5.70
N PHE A 113 10.69 12.90 -4.92
CA PHE A 113 9.75 14.03 -5.07
C PHE A 113 9.64 14.87 -3.79
N PRO A 114 10.75 15.50 -3.36
CA PRO A 114 10.85 16.16 -2.05
C PRO A 114 9.83 17.28 -1.84
N LYS A 115 9.35 17.91 -2.91
CA LYS A 115 8.37 19.01 -2.85
C LYS A 115 7.01 18.62 -2.25
N TYR A 116 6.68 17.33 -2.26
CA TYR A 116 5.41 16.82 -1.72
C TYR A 116 5.48 16.40 -0.25
N PHE A 117 6.67 16.46 0.37
CA PHE A 117 6.89 15.93 1.72
C PHE A 117 7.59 16.94 2.61
N PRO A 118 7.14 17.17 3.87
CA PRO A 118 7.80 18.05 4.82
C PRO A 118 9.25 17.63 5.07
N LEU A 119 10.13 18.60 5.30
CA LEU A 119 11.56 18.34 5.52
C LEU A 119 11.81 17.40 6.71
N SER A 120 11.09 17.63 7.83
CA SER A 120 11.18 16.78 9.03
C SER A 120 10.83 15.31 8.73
N TYR A 121 9.77 15.08 7.96
CA TYR A 121 9.37 13.75 7.49
C TYR A 121 10.49 13.10 6.65
N ARG A 122 11.07 13.86 5.73
CA ARG A 122 12.12 13.37 4.82
C ARG A 122 13.39 12.98 5.59
N ILE A 123 13.87 13.81 6.50
CA ILE A 123 15.07 13.53 7.32
C ILE A 123 14.85 12.30 8.18
N LYS A 124 13.74 12.28 8.94
CA LYS A 124 13.40 11.16 9.81
C LYS A 124 13.34 9.83 9.05
N ASN A 125 12.53 9.79 7.99
CA ASN A 125 12.33 8.53 7.26
C ASN A 125 13.55 8.10 6.46
N ARG A 126 14.34 9.04 5.90
CA ARG A 126 15.61 8.71 5.26
C ARG A 126 16.52 7.96 6.21
N THR A 127 16.69 8.47 7.43
CA THR A 127 17.59 7.86 8.45
C THR A 127 17.07 6.48 8.85
N LEU A 128 15.78 6.35 9.19
CA LEU A 128 15.21 5.10 9.67
C LEU A 128 15.16 4.03 8.56
N PHE A 129 14.77 4.38 7.34
CA PHE A 129 14.71 3.44 6.21
C PHE A 129 16.11 2.98 5.79
N MET A 130 17.07 3.93 5.73
CA MET A 130 18.46 3.60 5.41
C MET A 130 19.07 2.68 6.49
N TYR A 131 18.82 2.96 7.76
CA TYR A 131 19.27 2.12 8.86
C TYR A 131 18.70 0.70 8.74
N SER A 132 17.40 0.58 8.54
CA SER A 132 16.72 -0.71 8.39
C SER A 132 17.22 -1.48 7.17
N ALA A 133 17.34 -0.80 6.01
CA ALA A 133 17.79 -1.41 4.77
C ALA A 133 19.24 -1.91 4.84
N LYS A 134 20.14 -1.14 5.46
CA LYS A 134 21.55 -1.53 5.60
C LYS A 134 21.76 -2.71 6.55
N ARG A 135 20.91 -2.83 7.57
CA ARG A 135 21.00 -3.86 8.62
C ARG A 135 20.26 -5.15 8.26
N ALA A 136 19.30 -5.10 7.35
CA ALA A 136 18.51 -6.24 6.93
C ALA A 136 19.41 -7.41 6.50
N ASP A 137 19.08 -8.63 6.94
CA ASP A 137 19.70 -9.86 6.43
C ASP A 137 19.16 -10.19 5.03
N LEU A 138 17.88 -9.84 4.77
CA LEU A 138 17.26 -9.93 3.46
C LEU A 138 16.52 -8.62 3.16
N LEU A 139 17.01 -7.87 2.18
CA LEU A 139 16.40 -6.61 1.74
C LEU A 139 15.56 -6.84 0.49
N LEU A 140 14.27 -6.55 0.62
CA LEU A 140 13.28 -6.70 -0.44
C LEU A 140 12.78 -5.33 -0.94
N THR A 141 12.37 -5.31 -2.19
CA THR A 141 11.64 -4.18 -2.78
C THR A 141 10.63 -4.68 -3.82
N VAL A 142 9.74 -3.81 -4.29
CA VAL A 142 8.59 -4.20 -5.12
C VAL A 142 8.81 -4.02 -6.62
N SER A 143 9.89 -3.37 -7.05
CA SER A 143 10.16 -3.13 -8.46
C SER A 143 11.65 -2.84 -8.73
N GLU A 144 12.05 -3.02 -9.99
CA GLU A 144 13.39 -2.65 -10.45
C GLU A 144 13.68 -1.14 -10.31
N TYR A 145 12.64 -0.31 -10.48
CA TYR A 145 12.76 1.12 -10.22
C TYR A 145 13.14 1.38 -8.75
N SER A 146 12.38 0.80 -7.81
CA SER A 146 12.66 0.97 -6.37
C SER A 146 14.03 0.41 -5.99
N ARG A 147 14.48 -0.69 -6.61
CA ARG A 147 15.83 -1.26 -6.42
C ARG A 147 16.94 -0.24 -6.80
N LYS A 148 16.80 0.39 -7.96
CA LYS A 148 17.73 1.44 -8.43
C LYS A 148 17.74 2.65 -7.48
N GLU A 149 16.56 3.07 -7.00
CA GLU A 149 16.45 4.21 -6.08
C GLU A 149 17.05 3.90 -4.70
N ILE A 150 16.84 2.68 -4.17
CA ILE A 150 17.49 2.24 -2.91
C ILE A 150 19.02 2.26 -3.07
N LYS A 151 19.55 1.72 -4.17
CA LYS A 151 20.98 1.79 -4.49
C LYS A 151 21.46 3.24 -4.52
N ARG A 152 20.76 4.11 -5.25
CA ARG A 152 21.14 5.52 -5.43
C ARG A 152 21.16 6.29 -4.10
N HIS A 153 20.09 6.19 -3.31
CA HIS A 153 19.93 6.97 -2.08
C HIS A 153 20.66 6.41 -0.87
N PHE A 154 20.70 5.08 -0.72
CA PHE A 154 21.25 4.43 0.46
C PHE A 154 22.64 3.82 0.27
N LYS A 155 23.15 3.84 -0.97
CA LYS A 155 24.47 3.28 -1.32
C LYS A 155 24.58 1.79 -0.94
N ILE A 156 23.53 1.03 -1.21
CA ILE A 156 23.47 -0.43 -1.07
C ILE A 156 23.64 -1.04 -2.45
N THR A 157 24.45 -2.08 -2.56
CA THR A 157 24.71 -2.78 -3.85
C THR A 157 23.46 -3.56 -4.31
N GLU A 158 23.27 -3.67 -5.62
CA GLU A 158 22.05 -4.28 -6.19
C GLU A 158 21.90 -5.76 -5.88
N ASP A 159 23.02 -6.47 -5.75
CA ASP A 159 23.06 -7.90 -5.38
C ASP A 159 22.48 -8.18 -3.99
N ARG A 160 22.41 -7.17 -3.10
CA ARG A 160 21.79 -7.24 -1.80
C ARG A 160 20.29 -6.92 -1.80
N ILE A 161 19.70 -6.52 -2.93
CA ILE A 161 18.32 -6.06 -3.01
C ILE A 161 17.54 -6.99 -3.93
N TYR A 162 16.59 -7.72 -3.38
CA TYR A 162 15.77 -8.66 -4.12
C TYR A 162 14.42 -8.04 -4.47
N VAL A 163 13.98 -8.21 -5.71
CA VAL A 163 12.69 -7.69 -6.17
C VAL A 163 11.62 -8.76 -5.99
N THR A 164 10.60 -8.41 -5.20
CA THR A 164 9.39 -9.20 -5.01
C THR A 164 8.21 -8.33 -5.44
N SER A 165 7.75 -8.51 -6.68
CA SER A 165 6.72 -7.67 -7.28
C SER A 165 5.37 -7.81 -6.56
N ASN A 166 4.58 -6.73 -6.58
CA ASN A 166 3.19 -6.80 -6.17
C ASN A 166 2.45 -7.79 -7.08
N CYS A 167 1.66 -8.67 -6.49
CA CYS A 167 0.77 -9.53 -7.24
C CYS A 167 -0.64 -8.93 -7.31
N VAL A 168 -1.34 -9.25 -8.37
CA VAL A 168 -2.78 -9.00 -8.50
C VAL A 168 -3.48 -10.28 -8.06
N SER A 169 -4.30 -10.21 -7.00
CA SER A 169 -5.21 -11.31 -6.72
C SER A 169 -6.29 -11.30 -7.80
N MET A 170 -6.40 -12.39 -8.55
CA MET A 170 -7.54 -12.60 -9.45
C MET A 170 -8.79 -12.57 -8.56
N VAL A 171 -9.59 -11.55 -8.70
CA VAL A 171 -10.92 -11.54 -8.08
C VAL A 171 -11.72 -12.60 -8.85
N ASN A 172 -12.22 -13.60 -8.13
CA ASN A 172 -13.11 -14.59 -8.75
C ASN A 172 -14.29 -13.84 -9.40
N ASP A 173 -14.51 -14.03 -10.69
CA ASP A 173 -15.57 -13.43 -11.53
C ASP A 173 -17.02 -13.72 -11.05
N LYS A 174 -17.17 -14.34 -9.88
CA LYS A 174 -18.47 -14.73 -9.28
C LYS A 174 -19.10 -13.70 -8.35
N ILE A 175 -18.46 -12.57 -8.10
CA ILE A 175 -19.14 -11.43 -7.48
C ILE A 175 -20.01 -10.84 -8.59
N GLY A 176 -21.34 -11.01 -8.46
CA GLY A 176 -22.31 -10.60 -9.47
C GLY A 176 -21.97 -9.22 -10.02
N LEU A 177 -21.53 -9.17 -11.25
CA LEU A 177 -21.19 -7.94 -11.97
C LEU A 177 -22.49 -7.13 -12.05
N THR A 178 -22.69 -6.23 -11.10
CA THR A 178 -23.69 -5.18 -11.25
C THR A 178 -23.31 -4.47 -12.54
N ASP A 179 -24.24 -4.32 -13.46
CA ASP A 179 -24.00 -3.51 -14.64
C ASP A 179 -23.75 -2.06 -14.24
N VAL A 180 -22.49 -1.77 -14.01
CA VAL A 180 -22.02 -0.47 -13.55
C VAL A 180 -22.29 0.59 -14.60
N LYS A 181 -22.26 0.22 -15.89
CA LYS A 181 -22.58 1.13 -17.00
C LYS A 181 -24.03 1.58 -16.90
N ALA A 182 -24.96 0.64 -16.73
CA ALA A 182 -26.38 0.97 -16.55
C ALA A 182 -26.61 1.74 -15.24
N LYS A 183 -26.00 1.31 -14.13
CA LYS A 183 -26.18 1.95 -12.81
C LYS A 183 -25.78 3.42 -12.78
N TYR A 184 -24.69 3.80 -13.47
CA TYR A 184 -24.13 5.16 -13.44
C TYR A 184 -24.29 5.90 -14.76
N GLY A 185 -25.02 5.36 -15.73
CA GLY A 185 -25.23 5.96 -17.04
C GLY A 185 -23.91 6.16 -17.81
N LEU A 186 -23.02 5.17 -17.78
CA LEU A 186 -21.68 5.23 -18.37
C LEU A 186 -21.71 4.53 -19.75
N ASP A 187 -21.71 5.30 -20.82
CA ASP A 187 -21.49 4.78 -22.17
C ASP A 187 -20.01 4.93 -22.56
N LYS A 188 -19.57 6.16 -22.71
CA LYS A 188 -18.16 6.49 -22.98
C LYS A 188 -17.55 7.14 -21.75
N TYR A 189 -16.44 6.60 -21.24
CA TYR A 189 -15.81 7.20 -20.07
C TYR A 189 -14.31 7.00 -20.03
N ILE A 190 -13.64 7.90 -19.29
CA ILE A 190 -12.22 7.81 -18.92
C ILE A 190 -12.16 7.52 -17.44
N LEU A 191 -11.57 6.39 -17.05
CA LEU A 191 -11.47 5.95 -15.66
C LEU A 191 -10.08 6.23 -15.10
N THR A 192 -10.01 6.81 -13.90
CA THR A 192 -8.81 6.86 -13.07
C THR A 192 -9.08 6.37 -11.66
N VAL A 193 -8.21 5.49 -11.16
CA VAL A 193 -8.36 4.89 -9.83
C VAL A 193 -7.13 5.20 -8.99
N SER A 194 -7.23 6.22 -8.15
CA SER A 194 -6.20 6.56 -7.18
C SER A 194 -6.69 7.65 -6.21
N ARG A 195 -5.99 7.82 -5.08
CA ARG A 195 -6.22 8.98 -4.21
C ARG A 195 -6.08 10.29 -4.99
N ILE A 196 -6.99 11.22 -4.79
CA ILE A 196 -6.93 12.57 -5.38
C ILE A 196 -5.92 13.40 -4.57
N GLU A 197 -4.65 13.24 -4.88
CA GLU A 197 -3.53 13.92 -4.25
C GLU A 197 -2.65 14.62 -5.32
N PRO A 198 -1.90 15.70 -4.97
CA PRO A 198 -1.14 16.47 -5.96
C PRO A 198 -0.19 15.64 -6.83
N ARG A 199 0.43 14.62 -6.26
CA ARG A 199 1.37 13.71 -6.92
C ARG A 199 0.74 12.88 -8.05
N LYS A 200 -0.57 12.61 -7.97
CA LYS A 200 -1.31 11.82 -8.98
C LYS A 200 -1.82 12.65 -10.14
N ASN A 201 -1.63 13.97 -10.07
CA ASN A 201 -1.86 14.94 -11.16
C ASN A 201 -3.28 14.93 -11.77
N HIS A 202 -4.30 14.63 -10.95
CA HIS A 202 -5.71 14.66 -11.39
C HIS A 202 -6.13 16.02 -11.95
N GLN A 203 -5.50 17.11 -11.51
CA GLN A 203 -5.75 18.43 -12.05
C GLN A 203 -5.41 18.53 -13.54
N MET A 204 -4.31 17.91 -14.00
CA MET A 204 -3.94 17.92 -15.41
C MET A 204 -4.89 17.04 -16.23
N LEU A 205 -5.31 15.89 -15.68
CA LEU A 205 -6.31 15.04 -16.31
C LEU A 205 -7.64 15.79 -16.49
N LEU A 206 -8.13 16.45 -15.42
CA LEU A 206 -9.35 17.25 -15.47
C LEU A 206 -9.22 18.42 -16.46
N LYS A 207 -8.08 19.12 -16.43
CA LYS A 207 -7.81 20.22 -17.37
C LYS A 207 -7.83 19.74 -18.82
N ALA A 208 -7.15 18.65 -19.13
CA ALA A 208 -7.13 18.08 -20.47
C ALA A 208 -8.54 17.64 -20.92
N PHE A 209 -9.33 17.03 -20.03
CA PHE A 209 -10.70 16.62 -20.30
C PHE A 209 -11.59 17.80 -20.69
N LEU A 210 -11.46 18.93 -19.97
CA LEU A 210 -12.21 20.18 -20.22
C LEU A 210 -11.72 20.88 -21.48
N GLU A 211 -10.42 21.08 -21.67
CA GLU A 211 -9.84 21.75 -22.85
C GLU A 211 -10.15 21.03 -24.16
N LEU A 212 -10.15 19.71 -24.15
CA LEU A 212 -10.55 18.90 -25.30
C LEU A 212 -12.07 18.78 -25.46
N GLN A 213 -12.84 19.39 -24.57
CA GLN A 213 -14.30 19.38 -24.55
C GLN A 213 -14.90 17.95 -24.68
N LEU A 214 -14.26 16.95 -24.08
CA LEU A 214 -14.64 15.54 -24.23
C LEU A 214 -16.08 15.30 -23.73
N TYR A 215 -16.56 16.10 -22.78
CA TYR A 215 -17.95 16.05 -22.31
C TYR A 215 -18.96 16.31 -23.44
N LYS A 216 -18.65 17.19 -24.38
CA LYS A 216 -19.52 17.47 -25.55
C LYS A 216 -19.55 16.28 -26.55
N LEU A 217 -18.57 15.39 -26.49
CA LEU A 217 -18.52 14.15 -27.26
C LEU A 217 -19.18 12.96 -26.54
N GLY A 218 -19.84 13.22 -25.42
CA GLY A 218 -20.54 12.23 -24.59
C GLY A 218 -19.64 11.42 -23.66
N TYR A 219 -18.37 11.83 -23.47
CA TYR A 219 -17.49 11.17 -22.49
C TYR A 219 -17.76 11.67 -21.07
N LYS A 220 -17.67 10.75 -20.10
CA LYS A 220 -17.60 11.07 -18.68
C LYS A 220 -16.21 10.83 -18.12
N LEU A 221 -15.73 11.69 -17.21
CA LEU A 221 -14.52 11.47 -16.45
C LEU A 221 -14.88 10.84 -15.10
N VAL A 222 -14.46 9.61 -14.89
CA VAL A 222 -14.74 8.84 -13.67
C VAL A 222 -13.48 8.76 -12.82
N ILE A 223 -13.53 9.33 -11.62
CA ILE A 223 -12.43 9.33 -10.66
C ILE A 223 -12.83 8.51 -9.43
N VAL A 224 -12.13 7.41 -9.19
CA VAL A 224 -12.37 6.54 -8.04
C VAL A 224 -11.22 6.66 -7.04
N GLY A 225 -11.51 7.19 -5.85
CA GLY A 225 -10.50 7.33 -4.80
C GLY A 225 -10.86 8.35 -3.72
N ALA A 226 -10.16 8.26 -2.59
CA ALA A 226 -10.35 9.23 -1.52
C ALA A 226 -9.77 10.59 -1.90
N MET A 227 -10.53 11.67 -1.64
CA MET A 227 -10.05 13.02 -1.84
C MET A 227 -9.12 13.42 -0.69
N ASP A 228 -7.90 13.82 -1.02
CA ASP A 228 -7.03 14.51 -0.07
C ASP A 228 -7.38 16.01 -0.11
N LEU A 229 -7.90 16.50 1.01
CA LEU A 229 -8.30 17.93 1.17
C LEU A 229 -7.16 18.92 0.92
N LYS A 230 -5.92 18.47 0.87
CA LYS A 230 -4.75 19.32 0.58
C LYS A 230 -4.55 19.60 -0.92
N ASN A 231 -5.30 18.95 -1.80
CA ASN A 231 -5.19 19.21 -3.24
C ASN A 231 -6.02 20.45 -3.65
N LYS A 232 -5.55 21.63 -3.22
CA LYS A 232 -6.21 22.91 -3.49
C LYS A 232 -6.41 23.18 -4.98
N THR A 233 -5.43 22.84 -5.81
CA THR A 233 -5.45 23.14 -7.26
C THR A 233 -6.56 22.36 -7.96
N PHE A 234 -6.71 21.08 -7.68
CA PHE A 234 -7.82 20.27 -8.20
C PHE A 234 -9.17 20.81 -7.73
N SER A 235 -9.29 21.10 -6.42
CA SER A 235 -10.53 21.62 -5.85
C SER A 235 -10.93 22.97 -6.41
N THR A 236 -9.98 23.88 -6.68
CA THR A 236 -10.25 25.17 -7.30
C THR A 236 -10.75 25.00 -8.73
N LEU A 237 -10.07 24.19 -9.53
CA LEU A 237 -10.48 23.89 -10.91
C LEU A 237 -11.88 23.25 -10.95
N TYR A 238 -12.14 22.27 -10.11
CA TYR A 238 -13.45 21.62 -10.05
C TYR A 238 -14.58 22.59 -9.66
N LYS A 239 -14.32 23.52 -8.74
CA LYS A 239 -15.30 24.54 -8.33
C LYS A 239 -15.60 25.54 -9.44
N SER A 240 -14.65 25.88 -10.31
CA SER A 240 -14.83 26.83 -11.41
C SER A 240 -15.57 26.26 -12.62
N MET A 241 -15.86 24.96 -12.65
CA MET A 241 -16.58 24.30 -13.74
C MET A 241 -18.04 24.75 -13.80
N THR A 242 -18.58 24.76 -15.03
CA THR A 242 -20.02 24.90 -15.29
C THR A 242 -20.80 23.69 -14.80
N ASP A 243 -22.11 23.79 -14.74
CA ASP A 243 -22.93 22.68 -14.28
C ASP A 243 -22.88 21.50 -15.28
N GLU A 244 -22.89 21.76 -16.61
CA GLU A 244 -22.71 20.77 -17.65
C GLU A 244 -21.38 20.01 -17.51
N GLU A 245 -20.27 20.72 -17.26
CA GLU A 245 -18.96 20.12 -17.03
C GLU A 245 -18.93 19.27 -15.75
N LYS A 246 -19.59 19.73 -14.66
CA LYS A 246 -19.66 18.95 -13.40
C LYS A 246 -20.48 17.68 -13.56
N GLU A 247 -21.57 17.68 -14.32
CA GLU A 247 -22.38 16.50 -14.62
C GLU A 247 -21.60 15.43 -15.39
N SER A 248 -20.55 15.86 -16.12
CA SER A 248 -19.67 14.95 -16.87
C SER A 248 -18.55 14.35 -16.04
N VAL A 249 -18.33 14.81 -14.78
CA VAL A 249 -17.24 14.37 -13.91
C VAL A 249 -17.78 13.66 -12.67
N LEU A 250 -17.60 12.36 -12.60
CA LEU A 250 -18.07 11.54 -11.48
C LEU A 250 -16.91 11.23 -10.54
N ILE A 251 -17.06 11.58 -9.26
CA ILE A 251 -16.06 11.33 -8.22
C ILE A 251 -16.64 10.38 -7.19
N PHE A 252 -16.09 9.17 -7.12
CA PHE A 252 -16.48 8.16 -6.15
C PHE A 252 -15.42 8.06 -5.06
N GLN A 253 -15.83 8.29 -3.81
CA GLN A 253 -14.98 7.97 -2.67
C GLN A 253 -15.00 6.45 -2.49
N ALA A 254 -13.96 5.77 -2.95
CA ALA A 254 -13.86 4.33 -2.84
C ALA A 254 -13.91 3.88 -1.37
N SER A 255 -15.03 3.31 -0.96
CA SER A 255 -15.06 2.28 0.06
C SER A 255 -14.65 0.95 -0.61
N TYR A 256 -14.19 -0.02 0.16
CA TYR A 256 -13.71 -1.33 -0.33
C TYR A 256 -14.75 -2.09 -1.20
N LEU A 257 -16.02 -1.72 -1.09
CA LEU A 257 -17.15 -2.33 -1.81
C LEU A 257 -17.34 -1.75 -3.23
N ASP A 258 -16.77 -0.57 -3.52
CA ASP A 258 -16.96 0.11 -4.82
C ASP A 258 -15.85 -0.20 -5.85
N LEU A 259 -14.89 -1.06 -5.49
CA LEU A 259 -13.83 -1.49 -6.43
C LEU A 259 -14.35 -2.39 -7.56
N SER A 260 -15.60 -2.81 -7.52
CA SER A 260 -16.28 -3.44 -8.67
C SER A 260 -16.29 -2.55 -9.92
N LEU A 261 -16.12 -1.23 -9.75
CA LEU A 261 -15.93 -0.27 -10.85
C LEU A 261 -14.61 -0.47 -11.64
N ILE A 262 -13.64 -1.21 -11.09
CA ILE A 262 -12.34 -1.44 -11.73
C ILE A 262 -12.39 -2.62 -12.72
N HIS A 263 -13.43 -3.43 -12.67
CA HIS A 263 -13.60 -4.65 -13.48
C HIS A 263 -14.47 -4.44 -14.73
N ILE A 264 -14.48 -3.22 -15.25
CA ILE A 264 -15.22 -2.89 -16.47
C ILE A 264 -14.30 -3.03 -17.69
#